data_990367d3beab8d93b2720b195861edeb
#
_entry.id   990367d3beab8d93b2720b195861edeb
#
_cell.length_a   1.000
_cell.length_b   1.000
_cell.length_c   1.000
_cell.angle_alpha   90.00
_cell.angle_beta   90.00
_cell.angle_gamma   90.00
#
_symmetry.space_group_name_H-M   'P 1'
#
loop_
_entity.id
_entity.type
_entity.pdbx_description
1 polymer ?
#
loop_
_entity_poly.entity_id
_entity_poly.type
_entity_poly.pdbx_seq_one_letter_code
_entity_poly.pdbx_strand_id
1 'polypeptide(L)'
;MVSAAHFSFMGACRNTTFKTLHCNLFSGISRWYHYHKSEVNSMKAEKKEINIQIGKRLQTARENSGYTQEVFAETLDVGVEHYRKIESGVYGLQPEKMLVLYEKYRIEPTYLVTGDTNHKVDIELFLANCSREERDAFIDRMLAYMRKLMTGR
;
A
#
# COMPACT_ATOMS: atom_id res chain seq x y z
N MET A 1 -0.87 20.13 -26.58
CA MET A 1 -0.35 21.19 -27.43
C MET A 1 0.35 22.22 -26.56
N VAL A 2 1.66 22.09 -26.36
CA VAL A 2 2.49 23.09 -25.68
C VAL A 2 3.42 23.63 -26.75
N SER A 3 3.24 24.90 -26.98
CA SER A 3 3.73 25.71 -28.09
C SER A 3 5.25 25.78 -28.18
N ALA A 4 5.77 25.57 -29.38
CA ALA A 4 7.15 25.74 -29.84
C ALA A 4 7.55 27.22 -29.96
N ALA A 5 7.55 27.99 -28.86
CA ALA A 5 7.86 29.42 -28.86
C ALA A 5 9.03 29.82 -27.96
N HIS A 6 10.05 28.96 -27.79
CA HIS A 6 11.19 29.27 -26.89
C HIS A 6 12.57 29.14 -27.56
N PHE A 7 12.68 29.20 -28.86
CA PHE A 7 13.97 29.02 -29.54
C PHE A 7 14.50 30.27 -30.27
N SER A 8 14.06 31.48 -29.94
CA SER A 8 14.51 32.67 -30.63
C SER A 8 15.02 33.80 -29.73
N PHE A 9 15.64 33.53 -28.60
CA PHE A 9 16.22 34.58 -27.74
C PHE A 9 17.69 34.32 -27.36
N MET A 10 18.48 33.76 -28.27
CA MET A 10 19.93 33.52 -28.09
C MET A 10 20.80 34.49 -28.91
N GLY A 11 20.44 35.74 -28.99
CA GLY A 11 21.27 36.72 -29.69
C GLY A 11 21.21 38.09 -29.03
N ALA A 12 22.01 38.32 -28.01
CA ALA A 12 22.55 39.60 -27.54
C ALA A 12 22.52 39.75 -26.01
N CYS A 13 23.33 39.00 -25.27
CA CYS A 13 23.71 39.38 -23.90
C CYS A 13 25.23 39.36 -23.77
N ARG A 14 25.83 40.53 -24.08
CA ARG A 14 27.24 40.84 -23.78
C ARG A 14 27.36 41.48 -22.36
N ASN A 15 26.80 40.87 -21.32
CA ASN A 15 27.02 41.35 -19.97
C ASN A 15 27.38 40.21 -19.05
N THR A 16 28.58 40.22 -18.49
CA THR A 16 29.19 39.17 -17.68
C THR A 16 28.40 38.85 -16.39
N THR A 17 27.65 39.79 -15.86
CA THR A 17 26.77 39.64 -14.69
C THR A 17 25.52 38.81 -14.96
N PHE A 18 25.00 38.83 -16.20
CA PHE A 18 23.85 38.03 -16.59
C PHE A 18 24.20 36.55 -16.80
N LYS A 19 25.44 36.25 -17.25
CA LYS A 19 25.91 34.86 -17.40
C LYS A 19 26.03 34.15 -16.06
N THR A 20 26.45 34.83 -14.99
CA THR A 20 26.61 34.23 -13.66
C THR A 20 25.26 33.95 -13.00
N LEU A 21 24.27 34.81 -13.17
CA LEU A 21 22.92 34.59 -12.70
C LEU A 21 22.22 33.43 -13.46
N HIS A 22 22.40 33.35 -14.78
CA HIS A 22 21.81 32.27 -15.60
C HIS A 22 22.45 30.91 -15.29
N CYS A 23 23.76 30.83 -15.05
CA CYS A 23 24.45 29.61 -14.62
C CYS A 23 24.00 29.13 -13.23
N ASN A 24 23.77 30.05 -12.31
CA ASN A 24 23.31 29.69 -10.95
C ASN A 24 21.85 29.23 -10.92
N LEU A 25 20.98 29.83 -11.72
CA LEU A 25 19.60 29.36 -11.88
C LEU A 25 19.56 27.96 -12.52
N PHE A 26 20.35 27.75 -13.59
CA PHE A 26 20.37 26.47 -14.31
C PHE A 26 20.97 25.35 -13.44
N SER A 27 21.99 25.63 -12.63
CA SER A 27 22.57 24.67 -11.66
C SER A 27 21.59 24.34 -10.54
N GLY A 28 20.79 25.31 -10.07
CA GLY A 28 19.74 25.10 -9.09
C GLY A 28 18.61 24.20 -9.60
N ILE A 29 18.13 24.46 -10.83
CA ILE A 29 17.09 23.65 -11.48
C ILE A 29 17.58 22.24 -11.76
N SER A 30 18.83 22.08 -12.22
CA SER A 30 19.44 20.76 -12.46
C SER A 30 19.56 19.97 -11.15
N ARG A 31 19.99 20.60 -10.05
CA ARG A 31 20.11 19.98 -8.73
C ARG A 31 18.73 19.59 -8.18
N TRP A 32 17.72 20.46 -8.33
CA TRP A 32 16.35 20.19 -7.92
C TRP A 32 15.74 19.01 -8.70
N TYR A 33 15.99 18.95 -10.02
CA TYR A 33 15.52 17.84 -10.88
C TYR A 33 16.18 16.51 -10.50
N HIS A 34 17.49 16.49 -10.23
CA HIS A 34 18.21 15.30 -9.77
C HIS A 34 17.73 14.84 -8.40
N TYR A 35 17.48 15.76 -7.47
CA TYR A 35 16.94 15.46 -6.16
C TYR A 35 15.55 14.80 -6.26
N HIS A 36 14.61 15.41 -6.97
CA HIS A 36 13.27 14.83 -7.15
C HIS A 36 13.28 13.50 -7.91
N LYS A 37 14.16 13.35 -8.88
CA LYS A 37 14.31 12.08 -9.60
C LYS A 37 14.81 10.95 -8.69
N SER A 38 15.70 11.24 -7.74
CA SER A 38 16.18 10.25 -6.77
C SER A 38 15.08 9.84 -5.77
N GLU A 39 14.27 10.78 -5.29
CA GLU A 39 13.12 10.49 -4.41
C GLU A 39 12.07 9.64 -5.11
N VAL A 40 11.69 9.99 -6.34
CA VAL A 40 10.72 9.21 -7.12
C VAL A 40 11.22 7.79 -7.39
N ASN A 41 12.51 7.60 -7.64
CA ASN A 41 13.10 6.27 -7.83
C ASN A 41 13.12 5.46 -6.52
N SER A 42 13.41 6.10 -5.39
CA SER A 42 13.34 5.48 -4.05
C SER A 42 11.91 5.01 -3.73
N MET A 43 10.91 5.86 -3.93
CA MET A 43 9.50 5.50 -3.71
C MET A 43 9.02 4.37 -4.64
N LYS A 44 9.52 4.32 -5.88
CA LYS A 44 9.21 3.21 -6.80
C LYS A 44 9.81 1.89 -6.35
N ALA A 45 11.04 1.91 -5.83
CA ALA A 45 11.71 0.72 -5.30
C ALA A 45 11.00 0.20 -4.05
N GLU A 46 10.63 1.07 -3.13
CA GLU A 46 9.87 0.74 -1.93
C GLU A 46 8.48 0.17 -2.25
N LYS A 47 7.74 0.79 -3.17
CA LYS A 47 6.46 0.26 -3.65
C LYS A 47 6.59 -1.14 -4.25
N LYS A 48 7.66 -1.41 -4.99
CA LYS A 48 7.93 -2.73 -5.56
C LYS A 48 8.17 -3.76 -4.45
N GLU A 49 8.94 -3.41 -3.43
CA GLU A 49 9.21 -4.31 -2.30
C GLU A 49 7.94 -4.67 -1.53
N ILE A 50 7.09 -3.69 -1.25
CA ILE A 50 5.78 -3.91 -0.60
C ILE A 50 4.91 -4.87 -1.43
N ASN A 51 4.85 -4.68 -2.75
CA ASN A 51 4.08 -5.57 -3.63
C ASN A 51 4.61 -7.01 -3.61
N ILE A 52 5.93 -7.21 -3.56
CA ILE A 52 6.55 -8.54 -3.44
C ILE A 52 6.14 -9.21 -2.13
N GLN A 53 6.14 -8.47 -1.03
CA GLN A 53 5.75 -9.01 0.28
C GLN A 53 4.26 -9.38 0.31
N ILE A 54 3.39 -8.52 -0.20
CA ILE A 54 1.94 -8.79 -0.32
C ILE A 54 1.71 -10.02 -1.21
N GLY A 55 2.39 -10.10 -2.35
CA GLY A 55 2.26 -11.22 -3.28
C GLY A 55 2.67 -12.56 -2.66
N LYS A 56 3.78 -12.60 -1.92
CA LYS A 56 4.23 -13.80 -1.19
C LYS A 56 3.23 -14.24 -0.12
N ARG A 57 2.67 -13.30 0.65
CA ARG A 57 1.65 -13.61 1.66
C ARG A 57 0.36 -14.11 1.03
N LEU A 58 -0.03 -13.52 -0.10
CA LEU A 58 -1.17 -13.98 -0.87
C LEU A 58 -0.97 -15.42 -1.37
N GLN A 59 0.20 -15.73 -1.93
CA GLN A 59 0.56 -17.07 -2.34
C GLN A 59 0.47 -18.06 -1.16
N THR A 60 1.08 -17.72 -0.03
CA THR A 60 1.02 -18.54 1.19
C THR A 60 -0.43 -18.78 1.65
N ALA A 61 -1.26 -17.74 1.66
CA ALA A 61 -2.67 -17.85 2.05
C ALA A 61 -3.45 -18.76 1.10
N ARG A 62 -3.21 -18.65 -0.21
CA ARG A 62 -3.83 -19.53 -1.22
C ARG A 62 -3.42 -20.99 -1.03
N GLU A 63 -2.14 -21.25 -0.88
CA GLU A 63 -1.60 -22.61 -0.70
C GLU A 63 -2.12 -23.25 0.58
N ASN A 64 -2.16 -22.52 1.69
CA ASN A 64 -2.74 -22.96 2.95
C ASN A 64 -4.24 -23.28 2.84
N SER A 65 -4.94 -22.59 1.95
CA SER A 65 -6.36 -22.83 1.68
C SER A 65 -6.59 -23.97 0.67
N GLY A 66 -5.53 -24.55 0.08
CA GLY A 66 -5.58 -25.67 -0.86
C GLY A 66 -6.10 -25.32 -2.25
N TYR A 67 -6.13 -24.03 -2.63
CA TYR A 67 -6.64 -23.58 -3.93
C TYR A 67 -5.53 -23.37 -4.96
N THR A 68 -5.88 -23.55 -6.24
CA THR A 68 -4.99 -23.28 -7.36
C THR A 68 -4.99 -21.79 -7.73
N GLN A 69 -4.00 -21.38 -8.53
CA GLN A 69 -3.92 -20.00 -9.04
C GLN A 69 -5.10 -19.65 -9.93
N GLU A 70 -5.61 -20.63 -10.68
CA GLU A 70 -6.76 -20.47 -11.58
C GLU A 70 -8.02 -20.10 -10.79
N VAL A 71 -8.29 -20.78 -9.68
CA VAL A 71 -9.46 -20.54 -8.82
C VAL A 71 -9.40 -19.11 -8.20
N PHE A 72 -8.23 -18.70 -7.74
CA PHE A 72 -8.07 -17.34 -7.21
C PHE A 72 -8.16 -16.27 -8.30
N ALA A 73 -7.61 -16.55 -9.49
CA ALA A 73 -7.72 -15.65 -10.64
C ALA A 73 -9.17 -15.44 -11.04
N GLU A 74 -9.95 -16.52 -11.16
CA GLU A 74 -11.39 -16.47 -11.46
C GLU A 74 -12.16 -15.72 -10.37
N THR A 75 -11.86 -15.99 -9.09
CA THR A 75 -12.49 -15.28 -7.97
C THR A 75 -12.27 -13.80 -8.01
N LEU A 76 -11.09 -13.35 -8.41
CA LEU A 76 -10.71 -11.95 -8.50
C LEU A 76 -11.10 -11.30 -9.84
N ASP A 77 -11.74 -12.06 -10.72
CA ASP A 77 -12.08 -11.61 -12.09
C ASP A 77 -10.85 -11.03 -12.80
N VAL A 78 -9.78 -11.83 -12.85
CA VAL A 78 -8.53 -11.51 -13.56
C VAL A 78 -8.03 -12.73 -14.33
N GLY A 79 -7.24 -12.50 -15.38
CA GLY A 79 -6.56 -13.59 -16.07
C GLY A 79 -5.48 -14.25 -15.19
N VAL A 80 -5.26 -15.55 -15.36
CA VAL A 80 -4.28 -16.33 -14.56
C VAL A 80 -2.88 -15.72 -14.63
N GLU A 81 -2.45 -15.26 -15.81
CA GLU A 81 -1.16 -14.58 -15.97
C GLU A 81 -1.07 -13.26 -15.20
N HIS A 82 -2.18 -12.52 -15.11
CA HIS A 82 -2.25 -11.32 -14.30
C HIS A 82 -2.15 -11.66 -12.81
N TYR A 83 -2.85 -12.72 -12.38
CA TYR A 83 -2.78 -13.20 -11.01
C TYR A 83 -1.36 -13.63 -10.62
N ARG A 84 -0.65 -14.36 -11.49
CA ARG A 84 0.76 -14.74 -11.29
C ARG A 84 1.67 -13.52 -11.10
N LYS A 85 1.42 -12.44 -11.86
CA LYS A 85 2.14 -11.18 -11.71
C LYS A 85 1.83 -10.45 -10.40
N ILE A 86 0.64 -10.64 -9.83
CA ILE A 86 0.31 -10.15 -8.49
C ILE A 86 1.08 -10.96 -7.43
N GLU A 87 1.06 -12.29 -7.48
CA GLU A 87 1.81 -13.13 -6.53
C GLU A 87 3.33 -12.88 -6.59
N SER A 88 3.87 -12.62 -7.77
CA SER A 88 5.30 -12.29 -7.94
C SER A 88 5.64 -10.84 -7.56
N GLY A 89 4.67 -10.00 -7.22
CA GLY A 89 4.86 -8.61 -6.86
C GLY A 89 5.16 -7.65 -8.02
N VAL A 90 5.04 -8.11 -9.27
CA VAL A 90 5.15 -7.24 -10.46
C VAL A 90 3.98 -6.25 -10.50
N TYR A 91 2.79 -6.73 -10.16
CA TYR A 91 1.60 -5.91 -10.00
C TYR A 91 1.18 -5.85 -8.53
N GLY A 92 0.64 -4.70 -8.11
CA GLY A 92 0.05 -4.54 -6.78
C GLY A 92 -1.35 -5.14 -6.72
N LEU A 93 -1.68 -5.73 -5.57
CA LEU A 93 -3.04 -6.16 -5.26
C LEU A 93 -3.89 -4.94 -4.91
N GLN A 94 -4.99 -4.75 -5.61
CA GLN A 94 -5.90 -3.62 -5.40
C GLN A 94 -6.77 -3.85 -4.15
N PRO A 95 -7.16 -2.77 -3.42
CA PRO A 95 -7.99 -2.88 -2.21
C PRO A 95 -9.31 -3.61 -2.43
N GLU A 96 -9.97 -3.39 -3.57
CA GLU A 96 -11.22 -4.06 -3.92
C GLU A 96 -11.04 -5.59 -4.02
N LYS A 97 -9.90 -6.03 -4.55
CA LYS A 97 -9.55 -7.45 -4.64
C LYS A 97 -9.24 -8.04 -3.26
N MET A 98 -8.67 -7.26 -2.34
CA MET A 98 -8.47 -7.68 -0.95
C MET A 98 -9.81 -7.92 -0.24
N LEU A 99 -10.82 -7.07 -0.48
CA LEU A 99 -12.16 -7.27 0.07
C LEU A 99 -12.81 -8.55 -0.44
N VAL A 100 -12.71 -8.85 -1.74
CA VAL A 100 -13.21 -10.11 -2.31
C VAL A 100 -12.55 -11.33 -1.67
N LEU A 101 -11.22 -11.28 -1.42
CA LEU A 101 -10.48 -12.34 -0.73
C LEU A 101 -10.94 -12.51 0.72
N TYR A 102 -11.21 -11.42 1.40
CA TYR A 102 -11.75 -11.45 2.76
C TYR A 102 -13.16 -12.08 2.81
N GLU A 103 -14.04 -11.66 1.92
CA GLU A 103 -15.42 -12.16 1.88
C GLU A 103 -15.49 -13.67 1.57
N LYS A 104 -14.73 -14.11 0.55
CA LYS A 104 -14.79 -15.50 0.08
C LYS A 104 -13.92 -16.47 0.89
N TYR A 105 -12.72 -16.07 1.25
CA TYR A 105 -11.72 -16.97 1.85
C TYR A 105 -11.32 -16.57 3.27
N ARG A 106 -11.88 -15.48 3.82
CA ARG A 106 -11.52 -14.94 5.14
C ARG A 106 -10.04 -14.61 5.26
N ILE A 107 -9.41 -14.24 4.15
CA ILE A 107 -8.02 -13.76 4.14
C ILE A 107 -8.01 -12.30 4.56
N GLU A 108 -7.45 -12.04 5.72
CA GLU A 108 -7.43 -10.70 6.33
C GLU A 108 -6.56 -9.72 5.54
N PRO A 109 -7.10 -8.55 5.12
CA PRO A 109 -6.33 -7.52 4.44
C PRO A 109 -5.13 -7.03 5.26
N THR A 110 -5.29 -6.92 6.58
CA THR A 110 -4.21 -6.53 7.49
C THR A 110 -3.05 -7.51 7.41
N TYR A 111 -3.31 -8.83 7.42
CA TYR A 111 -2.27 -9.84 7.21
C TYR A 111 -1.54 -9.66 5.88
N LEU A 112 -2.27 -9.42 4.80
CA LEU A 112 -1.65 -9.23 3.48
C LEU A 112 -0.70 -8.03 3.47
N VAL A 113 -1.07 -6.93 4.11
CA VAL A 113 -0.29 -5.68 4.11
C VAL A 113 0.85 -5.72 5.13
N THR A 114 0.58 -6.07 6.38
CA THR A 114 1.57 -6.01 7.47
C THR A 114 2.31 -7.31 7.71
N GLY A 115 1.69 -8.46 7.37
CA GLY A 115 2.18 -9.80 7.71
C GLY A 115 1.83 -10.22 9.14
N ASP A 116 1.08 -9.40 9.87
CA ASP A 116 0.69 -9.73 11.22
C ASP A 116 -0.48 -10.73 11.19
N THR A 117 -0.28 -11.89 11.82
CA THR A 117 -1.30 -12.91 12.02
C THR A 117 -1.96 -12.80 13.40
N ASN A 118 -1.37 -12.01 14.28
CA ASN A 118 -1.93 -11.78 15.59
C ASN A 118 -2.96 -10.67 15.53
N HIS A 119 -4.23 -11.03 15.45
CA HIS A 119 -5.34 -10.12 15.76
C HIS A 119 -5.34 -9.77 17.26
N LYS A 120 -4.24 -9.16 17.73
CA LYS A 120 -4.28 -8.52 19.04
C LYS A 120 -5.21 -7.33 18.86
N VAL A 121 -6.48 -7.51 19.26
CA VAL A 121 -7.35 -6.38 19.53
C VAL A 121 -6.61 -5.58 20.59
N ASP A 122 -6.11 -4.40 20.21
CA ASP A 122 -5.57 -3.46 21.17
C ASP A 122 -6.75 -2.93 21.99
N ILE A 123 -7.01 -3.64 23.09
CA ILE A 123 -8.14 -3.35 23.99
C ILE A 123 -7.97 -1.95 24.56
N GLU A 124 -6.74 -1.51 24.80
CA GLU A 124 -6.47 -0.17 25.33
C GLU A 124 -6.83 0.89 24.30
N LEU A 125 -6.43 0.71 23.05
CA LEU A 125 -6.78 1.63 21.94
C LEU A 125 -8.29 1.63 21.67
N PHE A 126 -8.94 0.45 21.70
CA PHE A 126 -10.39 0.34 21.58
C PHE A 126 -11.10 1.11 22.70
N LEU A 127 -10.73 0.86 23.97
CA LEU A 127 -11.33 1.52 25.12
C LEU A 127 -11.07 3.02 25.18
N ALA A 128 -9.94 3.49 24.62
CA ALA A 128 -9.62 4.92 24.53
C ALA A 128 -10.48 5.65 23.49
N ASN A 129 -10.89 4.98 22.41
CA ASN A 129 -11.60 5.60 21.28
C ASN A 129 -13.12 5.33 21.28
N CYS A 130 -13.63 4.42 22.12
CA CYS A 130 -15.07 4.13 22.16
C CYS A 130 -15.82 5.06 23.12
N SER A 131 -17.10 5.28 22.85
CA SER A 131 -18.02 5.99 23.73
C SER A 131 -18.20 5.24 25.06
N ARG A 132 -18.75 5.93 26.06
CA ARG A 132 -19.05 5.32 27.36
C ARG A 132 -20.02 4.13 27.22
N GLU A 133 -21.07 4.31 26.42
CA GLU A 133 -22.10 3.30 26.15
C GLU A 133 -21.52 2.05 25.47
N GLU A 134 -20.63 2.24 24.49
CA GLU A 134 -19.96 1.13 23.80
C GLU A 134 -19.01 0.38 24.74
N ARG A 135 -18.32 1.08 25.62
CA ARG A 135 -17.41 0.52 26.62
C ARG A 135 -18.18 -0.34 27.63
N ASP A 136 -19.27 0.18 28.15
CA ASP A 136 -20.12 -0.55 29.12
C ASP A 136 -20.72 -1.80 28.46
N ALA A 137 -21.23 -1.71 27.23
CA ALA A 137 -21.72 -2.84 26.46
C ALA A 137 -20.64 -3.88 26.14
N PHE A 138 -19.39 -3.47 25.92
CA PHE A 138 -18.26 -4.36 25.70
C PHE A 138 -17.94 -5.12 26.99
N ILE A 139 -17.85 -4.44 28.12
CA ILE A 139 -17.57 -5.03 29.44
C ILE A 139 -18.64 -6.07 29.79
N ASP A 140 -19.92 -5.75 29.60
CA ASP A 140 -21.03 -6.67 29.89
C ASP A 140 -20.95 -7.94 29.04
N ARG A 141 -20.64 -7.82 27.74
CA ARG A 141 -20.42 -8.97 26.85
C ARG A 141 -19.24 -9.82 27.28
N MET A 142 -18.12 -9.21 27.69
CA MET A 142 -16.95 -9.92 28.18
C MET A 142 -17.24 -10.66 29.47
N LEU A 143 -17.94 -10.05 30.41
CA LEU A 143 -18.35 -10.69 31.65
C LEU A 143 -19.31 -11.87 31.41
N ALA A 144 -20.27 -11.71 30.50
CA ALA A 144 -21.19 -12.78 30.11
C ALA A 144 -20.43 -13.96 29.47
N TYR A 145 -19.44 -13.68 28.61
CA TYR A 145 -18.61 -14.70 27.99
C TYR A 145 -17.75 -15.44 29.00
N MET A 146 -17.11 -14.75 29.96
CA MET A 146 -16.33 -15.36 31.03
C MET A 146 -17.17 -16.22 31.92
N ARG A 147 -18.40 -15.80 32.31
CA ARG A 147 -19.33 -16.64 33.05
C ARG A 147 -19.67 -17.94 32.32
N LYS A 148 -19.91 -17.85 30.99
CA LYS A 148 -20.17 -19.03 30.17
C LYS A 148 -19.00 -20.01 30.17
N LEU A 149 -17.76 -19.51 30.06
CA LEU A 149 -16.56 -20.36 30.13
C LEU A 149 -16.41 -21.04 31.49
N MET A 150 -16.70 -20.34 32.60
CA MET A 150 -16.59 -20.90 33.95
C MET A 150 -17.69 -21.90 34.26
N THR A 151 -18.89 -21.76 33.68
CA THR A 151 -20.03 -22.67 33.96
C THR A 151 -20.06 -23.90 33.06
N GLY A 152 -19.18 -23.97 32.05
CA GLY A 152 -19.02 -25.18 31.21
C GLY A 152 -20.25 -25.51 30.33
N ARG A 153 -21.13 -24.56 30.07
CA ARG A 153 -22.33 -24.70 29.23
C ARG A 153 -22.36 -23.71 28.11
#